data_41f49b027a5852e50438646b8739f90f
#
_entry.id   41f49b027a5852e50438646b8739f90f
#
_cell.length_a   1.000
_cell.length_b   1.000
_cell.length_c   1.000
_cell.angle_alpha   90.00
_cell.angle_beta   90.00
_cell.angle_gamma   90.00
#
_symmetry.space_group_name_H-M   'P 1'
#
loop_
_entity.id
_entity.type
_entity.pdbx_description
1 polymer ?
#
loop_
_entity_poly.entity_id
_entity_poly.type
_entity_poly.pdbx_seq_one_letter_code
_entity_poly.pdbx_strand_id
1 'polypeptide(L)'
;MQEFKSGSVATEVGAPLALQPDAAVCMNCEATLFDPGSRRFRDPFIRCDACGPRYAVASPGWEPENPFPGFVACDECTAEREVAAETERDALAPGCPRCGPEISIVDRSGNRVARGEEALRAAQIALEAGRIAAVKGVSGFHLMVRADDTAAVAELRRRAGCGDRPFPVLFRDQLAIRSVLGPGVLSSSELEELSSPAAPVVLVRPPGAQLRCGISAEVAPYAPDLGCMLASSPLHKLLLAEVDAPVVAWAGALDGGPPAADLDEARRMFGEVADLFLDHEVSIVHATPDSVVRIVEGERVVLKAGKGLAPRWIDAEALLGSDPEGAAVDLALGSPRSGS
;
A
#
# COMPACT_ATOMS: atom_id res chain seq x y z
N MET A 1 24.04 26.78 -24.78
CA MET A 1 22.73 27.45 -24.54
C MET A 1 21.91 27.24 -25.81
N GLN A 2 21.05 26.23 -25.81
CA GLN A 2 20.08 25.99 -26.88
C GLN A 2 18.70 26.39 -26.36
N GLU A 3 18.12 27.35 -27.06
CA GLU A 3 16.76 27.84 -26.78
C GLU A 3 15.74 26.78 -27.13
N PHE A 4 14.95 26.37 -26.13
CA PHE A 4 13.73 25.59 -26.36
C PHE A 4 12.62 26.53 -26.79
N LYS A 5 12.20 26.44 -28.05
CA LYS A 5 11.00 27.13 -28.56
C LYS A 5 9.76 26.44 -28.00
N SER A 6 8.97 27.21 -27.25
CA SER A 6 7.63 26.80 -26.79
C SER A 6 6.69 26.73 -28.00
N GLY A 7 6.30 25.51 -28.37
CA GLY A 7 5.19 25.30 -29.30
C GLY A 7 3.89 25.23 -28.50
N SER A 8 3.02 26.22 -28.61
CA SER A 8 1.67 26.19 -28.07
C SER A 8 0.83 25.20 -28.88
N VAL A 9 0.52 24.06 -28.29
CA VAL A 9 -0.57 23.21 -28.74
C VAL A 9 -1.72 23.42 -27.76
N ALA A 10 -2.58 24.38 -28.06
CA ALA A 10 -3.87 24.50 -27.41
C ALA A 10 -4.81 23.48 -28.03
N THR A 11 -4.84 22.29 -27.51
CA THR A 11 -6.00 21.39 -27.60
C THR A 11 -6.87 21.67 -26.39
N GLU A 12 -8.17 21.90 -26.62
CA GLU A 12 -9.19 21.88 -25.55
C GLU A 12 -9.14 20.51 -24.86
N VAL A 13 -8.26 20.39 -23.91
CA VAL A 13 -8.22 19.27 -23.00
C VAL A 13 -9.34 19.55 -22.00
N GLY A 14 -10.44 18.80 -22.07
CA GLY A 14 -11.41 18.73 -20.96
C GLY A 14 -10.63 18.62 -19.66
N ALA A 15 -11.11 19.28 -18.59
CA ALA A 15 -10.41 19.32 -17.31
C ALA A 15 -9.82 17.95 -17.00
N PRO A 16 -8.50 17.82 -16.75
CA PRO A 16 -7.90 16.52 -16.54
C PRO A 16 -8.63 15.84 -15.38
N LEU A 17 -9.13 14.63 -15.60
CA LEU A 17 -9.67 13.80 -14.52
C LEU A 17 -8.60 13.77 -13.44
N ALA A 18 -8.86 14.48 -12.34
CA ALA A 18 -7.89 14.59 -11.26
C ALA A 18 -7.64 13.19 -10.70
N LEU A 19 -6.49 12.59 -11.00
CA LEU A 19 -6.10 11.30 -10.47
C LEU A 19 -6.15 11.36 -8.94
N GLN A 20 -7.00 10.54 -8.36
CA GLN A 20 -7.15 10.47 -6.91
C GLN A 20 -6.07 9.55 -6.32
N PRO A 21 -5.64 9.80 -5.08
CA PRO A 21 -4.79 8.87 -4.34
C PRO A 21 -5.45 7.49 -4.20
N ASP A 22 -4.62 6.46 -4.04
CA ASP A 22 -5.09 5.13 -3.66
C ASP A 22 -5.78 5.18 -2.31
N ALA A 23 -6.84 4.40 -2.14
CA ALA A 23 -7.61 4.37 -0.90
C ALA A 23 -7.66 2.96 -0.30
N ALA A 24 -7.60 2.88 1.03
CA ALA A 24 -7.79 1.65 1.77
C ALA A 24 -9.15 1.01 1.44
N VAL A 25 -9.22 -0.32 1.55
CA VAL A 25 -10.48 -1.06 1.42
C VAL A 25 -11.51 -0.52 2.41
N CYS A 26 -12.71 -0.18 1.92
CA CYS A 26 -13.79 0.33 2.76
C CYS A 26 -14.49 -0.81 3.53
N MET A 27 -15.23 -0.45 4.56
CA MET A 27 -15.94 -1.42 5.41
C MET A 27 -16.90 -2.33 4.62
N ASN A 28 -17.58 -1.81 3.60
CA ASN A 28 -18.50 -2.60 2.79
C ASN A 28 -17.75 -3.67 1.97
N CYS A 29 -16.64 -3.30 1.33
CA CYS A 29 -15.80 -4.25 0.60
C CYS A 29 -15.13 -5.24 1.55
N GLU A 30 -14.71 -4.81 2.73
CA GLU A 30 -14.16 -5.70 3.75
C GLU A 30 -15.19 -6.70 4.27
N ALA A 31 -16.42 -6.25 4.53
CA ALA A 31 -17.51 -7.15 4.91
C ALA A 31 -17.80 -8.19 3.81
N THR A 32 -17.84 -7.76 2.54
CA THR A 32 -18.03 -8.64 1.40
C THR A 32 -16.86 -9.63 1.22
N LEU A 33 -15.62 -9.19 1.49
CA LEU A 33 -14.40 -10.00 1.43
C LEU A 33 -14.46 -11.23 2.36
N PHE A 34 -15.10 -11.07 3.52
CA PHE A 34 -15.22 -12.11 4.55
C PHE A 34 -16.62 -12.76 4.62
N ASP A 35 -17.54 -12.42 3.72
CA ASP A 35 -18.86 -13.05 3.64
C ASP A 35 -18.83 -14.32 2.76
N PRO A 36 -18.96 -15.54 3.34
CA PRO A 36 -18.97 -16.77 2.55
C PRO A 36 -20.14 -16.87 1.55
N GLY A 37 -21.20 -16.07 1.75
CA GLY A 37 -22.33 -15.98 0.81
C GLY A 37 -22.05 -15.10 -0.41
N SER A 38 -20.96 -14.33 -0.39
CA SER A 38 -20.61 -13.45 -1.48
C SER A 38 -19.84 -14.17 -2.59
N ARG A 39 -20.13 -13.83 -3.86
CA ARG A 39 -19.31 -14.24 -5.00
C ARG A 39 -17.86 -13.73 -4.93
N ARG A 40 -17.62 -12.67 -4.14
CA ARG A 40 -16.30 -12.05 -3.91
C ARG A 40 -15.70 -12.44 -2.56
N PHE A 41 -16.20 -13.53 -1.99
CA PHE A 41 -15.58 -14.10 -0.80
C PHE A 41 -14.11 -14.40 -1.06
N ARG A 42 -13.23 -13.86 -0.21
CA ARG A 42 -11.76 -13.98 -0.29
C ARG A 42 -11.15 -13.48 -1.62
N ASP A 43 -11.77 -12.51 -2.27
CA ASP A 43 -11.23 -11.87 -3.47
C ASP A 43 -10.14 -10.83 -3.07
N PRO A 44 -8.83 -11.09 -3.34
CA PRO A 44 -7.75 -10.19 -2.94
C PRO A 44 -7.75 -8.86 -3.71
N PHE A 45 -8.64 -8.69 -4.69
CA PHE A 45 -8.75 -7.50 -5.53
C PHE A 45 -10.11 -6.81 -5.44
N ILE A 46 -10.96 -7.22 -4.48
CA ILE A 46 -12.26 -6.56 -4.27
C ILE A 46 -12.09 -5.07 -4.01
N ARG A 47 -12.91 -4.27 -4.67
CA ARG A 47 -12.98 -2.82 -4.50
C ARG A 47 -14.35 -2.29 -4.97
N CYS A 48 -14.65 -1.05 -4.61
CA CYS A 48 -15.76 -0.26 -5.17
C CYS A 48 -15.25 1.13 -5.58
N ASP A 49 -16.15 2.00 -6.00
CA ASP A 49 -15.80 3.36 -6.43
C ASP A 49 -15.20 4.21 -5.31
N ALA A 50 -15.47 3.88 -4.04
CA ALA A 50 -14.96 4.59 -2.88
C ALA A 50 -13.57 4.13 -2.42
N CYS A 51 -13.06 2.95 -2.84
CA CYS A 51 -11.84 2.36 -2.30
C CYS A 51 -10.98 1.66 -3.36
N GLY A 52 -9.79 1.22 -2.98
CA GLY A 52 -8.85 0.47 -3.81
C GLY A 52 -7.83 1.32 -4.55
N PRO A 53 -7.05 0.69 -5.45
CA PRO A 53 -6.02 1.37 -6.21
C PRO A 53 -6.62 2.32 -7.25
N ARG A 54 -5.98 3.47 -7.43
CA ARG A 54 -6.28 4.51 -8.42
C ARG A 54 -5.00 5.02 -9.04
N TYR A 55 -4.23 5.84 -8.31
CA TYR A 55 -2.97 6.38 -8.79
C TYR A 55 -1.98 5.29 -9.16
N ALA A 56 -1.81 4.30 -8.31
CA ALA A 56 -0.85 3.23 -8.53
C ALA A 56 -1.04 2.48 -9.86
N VAL A 57 -2.28 2.35 -10.34
CA VAL A 57 -2.64 1.59 -11.54
C VAL A 57 -2.98 2.47 -12.76
N ALA A 58 -3.06 3.78 -12.58
CA ALA A 58 -3.48 4.70 -13.62
C ALA A 58 -2.42 4.80 -14.73
N SER A 59 -2.80 4.45 -15.94
CA SER A 59 -2.03 4.61 -17.18
C SER A 59 -2.72 5.59 -18.13
N PRO A 60 -2.07 6.08 -19.18
CA PRO A 60 -2.76 6.86 -20.21
C PRO A 60 -3.98 6.11 -20.74
N GLY A 61 -5.18 6.72 -20.65
CA GLY A 61 -6.45 6.08 -21.00
C GLY A 61 -7.04 5.15 -19.93
N TRP A 62 -6.51 5.17 -18.71
CA TRP A 62 -7.10 4.45 -17.59
C TRP A 62 -8.46 5.05 -17.21
N GLU A 63 -9.42 4.17 -16.96
CA GLU A 63 -10.77 4.53 -16.55
C GLU A 63 -11.05 3.95 -15.15
N PRO A 64 -11.59 4.76 -14.22
CA PRO A 64 -11.93 4.29 -12.88
C PRO A 64 -12.86 3.07 -12.87
N GLU A 65 -13.74 2.99 -13.87
CA GLU A 65 -14.71 1.91 -14.07
C GLU A 65 -14.05 0.59 -14.50
N ASN A 66 -12.85 0.66 -15.08
CA ASN A 66 -12.04 -0.51 -15.44
C ASN A 66 -10.63 -0.40 -14.84
N PRO A 67 -10.49 -0.60 -13.53
CA PRO A 67 -9.24 -0.37 -12.80
C PRO A 67 -8.14 -1.39 -13.13
N PHE A 68 -8.51 -2.51 -13.72
CA PHE A 68 -7.60 -3.58 -14.09
C PHE A 68 -7.68 -3.84 -15.59
N PRO A 69 -7.09 -2.98 -16.44
CA PRO A 69 -7.08 -3.17 -17.87
C PRO A 69 -6.42 -4.51 -18.23
N GLY A 70 -7.03 -5.22 -19.16
CA GLY A 70 -6.57 -6.56 -19.57
C GLY A 70 -7.39 -7.72 -18.98
N PHE A 71 -8.25 -7.45 -17.98
CA PHE A 71 -9.18 -8.45 -17.45
C PHE A 71 -10.59 -8.21 -17.98
N VAL A 72 -11.15 -9.23 -18.64
CA VAL A 72 -12.48 -9.16 -19.22
C VAL A 72 -13.50 -9.68 -18.19
N ALA A 73 -14.44 -8.83 -17.82
CA ALA A 73 -15.51 -9.20 -16.89
C ALA A 73 -16.31 -10.40 -17.43
N CYS A 74 -16.59 -11.38 -16.57
CA CYS A 74 -17.51 -12.47 -16.92
C CYS A 74 -18.97 -11.97 -16.96
N ASP A 75 -19.87 -12.77 -17.57
CA ASP A 75 -21.28 -12.40 -17.74
C ASP A 75 -21.96 -11.99 -16.42
N GLU A 76 -21.63 -12.67 -15.33
CA GLU A 76 -22.17 -12.36 -14.00
C GLU A 76 -21.67 -10.99 -13.49
N CYS A 77 -20.39 -10.66 -13.70
CA CYS A 77 -19.85 -9.34 -13.33
C CYS A 77 -20.42 -8.23 -14.20
N THR A 78 -20.69 -8.51 -15.48
CA THR A 78 -21.33 -7.58 -16.39
C THR A 78 -22.78 -7.30 -15.96
N ALA A 79 -23.54 -8.34 -15.67
CA ALA A 79 -24.93 -8.21 -15.20
C ALA A 79 -25.02 -7.44 -13.86
N GLU A 80 -24.11 -7.68 -12.93
CA GLU A 80 -24.07 -6.90 -11.67
C GLU A 80 -23.80 -5.41 -11.91
N ARG A 81 -22.94 -5.06 -12.87
CA ARG A 81 -22.69 -3.65 -13.23
C ARG A 81 -23.90 -2.97 -13.83
N GLU A 82 -24.62 -3.68 -14.70
CA GLU A 82 -25.85 -3.16 -15.32
C GLU A 82 -26.90 -2.85 -14.23
N VAL A 83 -27.12 -3.78 -13.30
CA VAL A 83 -28.03 -3.57 -12.16
C VAL A 83 -27.57 -2.44 -11.23
N ALA A 84 -26.27 -2.33 -10.97
CA ALA A 84 -25.73 -1.25 -10.13
C ALA A 84 -25.92 0.12 -10.79
N ALA A 85 -25.67 0.23 -12.09
CA ALA A 85 -25.88 1.45 -12.85
C ALA A 85 -27.35 1.90 -12.86
N GLU A 86 -28.30 0.96 -12.95
CA GLU A 86 -29.74 1.24 -12.90
C GLU A 86 -30.23 1.68 -11.50
N THR A 87 -29.53 1.27 -10.45
CA THR A 87 -29.96 1.49 -9.06
C THR A 87 -29.18 2.57 -8.32
N GLU A 88 -28.28 3.29 -9.01
CA GLU A 88 -27.38 4.30 -8.44
C GLU A 88 -26.60 3.78 -7.21
N ARG A 89 -26.37 2.47 -7.14
CA ARG A 89 -25.57 1.89 -6.06
C ARG A 89 -24.10 1.95 -6.43
N ASP A 90 -23.26 2.07 -5.39
CA ASP A 90 -21.79 1.94 -5.54
C ASP A 90 -21.47 0.64 -6.29
N ALA A 91 -21.11 0.75 -7.56
CA ALA A 91 -20.77 -0.40 -8.38
C ALA A 91 -19.50 -1.04 -7.80
N LEU A 92 -19.56 -2.33 -7.50
CA LEU A 92 -18.34 -3.08 -7.30
C LEU A 92 -17.58 -3.08 -8.64
N ALA A 93 -16.30 -2.74 -8.60
CA ALA A 93 -15.48 -2.74 -9.80
C ALA A 93 -15.55 -4.09 -10.53
N PRO A 94 -15.42 -4.13 -11.84
CA PRO A 94 -15.46 -5.37 -12.59
C PRO A 94 -14.32 -6.27 -12.14
N GLY A 95 -14.68 -7.51 -11.85
CA GLY A 95 -13.76 -8.55 -11.42
C GLY A 95 -14.34 -9.36 -10.25
N CYS A 96 -14.02 -10.61 -10.26
CA CYS A 96 -14.27 -11.56 -9.20
C CYS A 96 -13.14 -12.61 -9.24
N PRO A 97 -13.02 -13.51 -8.27
CA PRO A 97 -11.96 -14.53 -8.28
C PRO A 97 -11.89 -15.38 -9.56
N ARG A 98 -12.97 -15.38 -10.38
CA ARG A 98 -13.04 -16.13 -11.63
C ARG A 98 -12.55 -15.37 -12.87
N CYS A 99 -12.71 -14.05 -12.91
CA CYS A 99 -12.38 -13.25 -14.10
C CYS A 99 -11.43 -12.08 -13.80
N GLY A 100 -11.10 -11.85 -12.55
CA GLY A 100 -10.14 -10.82 -12.12
C GLY A 100 -8.70 -11.33 -12.09
N PRO A 101 -7.79 -10.48 -11.59
CA PRO A 101 -6.39 -10.84 -11.40
C PRO A 101 -6.21 -12.00 -10.43
N GLU A 102 -5.12 -12.73 -10.58
CA GLU A 102 -4.76 -13.83 -9.69
C GLU A 102 -3.47 -13.52 -8.91
N ILE A 103 -3.37 -14.05 -7.70
CA ILE A 103 -2.13 -14.07 -6.92
C ILE A 103 -1.35 -15.36 -7.16
N SER A 104 -0.04 -15.31 -7.02
CA SER A 104 0.81 -16.49 -7.16
C SER A 104 2.04 -16.43 -6.25
N ILE A 105 2.51 -17.58 -5.80
CA ILE A 105 3.83 -17.71 -5.18
C ILE A 105 4.87 -18.05 -6.24
N VAL A 106 5.95 -17.27 -6.21
CA VAL A 106 7.15 -17.53 -7.00
C VAL A 106 8.31 -17.82 -6.03
N ASP A 107 9.04 -18.89 -6.28
CA ASP A 107 10.21 -19.25 -5.50
C ASP A 107 11.44 -18.40 -5.86
N ARG A 108 12.55 -18.56 -5.12
CA ARG A 108 13.80 -17.85 -5.39
C ARG A 108 14.35 -18.11 -6.80
N SER A 109 14.07 -19.28 -7.36
CA SER A 109 14.52 -19.67 -8.71
C SER A 109 13.67 -19.03 -9.80
N GLY A 110 12.52 -18.43 -9.45
CA GLY A 110 11.60 -17.81 -10.38
C GLY A 110 10.50 -18.73 -10.87
N ASN A 111 10.36 -19.92 -10.28
CA ASN A 111 9.27 -20.82 -10.63
C ASN A 111 8.00 -20.46 -9.87
N ARG A 112 6.90 -20.41 -10.59
CA ARG A 112 5.56 -20.26 -9.98
C ARG A 112 5.13 -21.60 -9.39
N VAL A 113 5.03 -21.65 -8.05
CA VAL A 113 4.79 -22.90 -7.30
C VAL A 113 3.38 -23.03 -6.75
N ALA A 114 2.62 -21.95 -6.66
CA ALA A 114 1.23 -21.94 -6.22
C ALA A 114 0.45 -20.76 -6.82
N ARG A 115 -0.88 -20.84 -6.86
CA ARG A 115 -1.79 -19.79 -7.35
C ARG A 115 -3.02 -19.66 -6.46
N GLY A 116 -3.70 -18.52 -6.55
CA GLY A 116 -4.96 -18.25 -5.87
C GLY A 116 -4.90 -18.53 -4.36
N GLU A 117 -5.84 -19.25 -3.82
CA GLU A 117 -5.94 -19.57 -2.40
C GLU A 117 -4.74 -20.38 -1.89
N GLU A 118 -4.17 -21.26 -2.72
CA GLU A 118 -2.97 -22.02 -2.35
C GLU A 118 -1.76 -21.09 -2.20
N ALA A 119 -1.65 -20.06 -3.04
CA ALA A 119 -0.60 -19.05 -2.94
C ALA A 119 -0.72 -18.22 -1.66
N LEU A 120 -1.93 -17.79 -1.31
CA LEU A 120 -2.20 -17.07 -0.08
C LEU A 120 -1.79 -17.91 1.13
N ARG A 121 -2.25 -19.16 1.18
CA ARG A 121 -1.94 -20.09 2.27
C ARG A 121 -0.44 -20.38 2.39
N ALA A 122 0.25 -20.53 1.26
CA ALA A 122 1.71 -20.74 1.25
C ALA A 122 2.46 -19.53 1.82
N ALA A 123 2.01 -18.30 1.52
CA ALA A 123 2.57 -17.09 2.09
C ALA A 123 2.34 -17.00 3.61
N GLN A 124 1.13 -17.33 4.08
CA GLN A 124 0.79 -17.36 5.51
C GLN A 124 1.67 -18.36 6.26
N ILE A 125 1.78 -19.61 5.77
CA ILE A 125 2.65 -20.63 6.35
C ILE A 125 4.12 -20.19 6.37
N ALA A 126 4.58 -19.50 5.32
CA ALA A 126 5.95 -19.01 5.28
C ALA A 126 6.20 -17.94 6.35
N LEU A 127 5.28 -16.99 6.52
CA LEU A 127 5.37 -15.97 7.56
C LEU A 127 5.33 -16.60 8.96
N GLU A 128 4.41 -17.56 9.21
CA GLU A 128 4.34 -18.29 10.47
C GLU A 128 5.63 -19.07 10.78
N ALA A 129 6.33 -19.54 9.75
CA ALA A 129 7.62 -20.22 9.87
C ALA A 129 8.82 -19.26 9.98
N GLY A 130 8.60 -17.95 10.16
CA GLY A 130 9.67 -16.95 10.26
C GLY A 130 10.42 -16.68 8.96
N ARG A 131 9.87 -17.08 7.80
CA ARG A 131 10.47 -16.84 6.49
C ARG A 131 10.19 -15.43 6.00
N ILE A 132 11.12 -14.89 5.21
CA ILE A 132 10.99 -13.56 4.60
C ILE A 132 10.19 -13.68 3.30
N ALA A 133 9.02 -13.04 3.26
CA ALA A 133 8.18 -12.97 2.06
C ALA A 133 8.29 -11.57 1.41
N ALA A 134 8.51 -11.52 0.10
CA ALA A 134 8.32 -10.31 -0.69
C ALA A 134 6.88 -10.32 -1.21
N VAL A 135 6.05 -9.40 -0.74
CA VAL A 135 4.60 -9.35 -1.05
C VAL A 135 4.31 -8.12 -1.89
N LYS A 136 3.72 -8.33 -3.07
CA LYS A 136 3.26 -7.25 -3.93
C LYS A 136 1.99 -6.63 -3.35
N GLY A 137 2.10 -5.38 -2.95
CA GLY A 137 0.98 -4.57 -2.46
C GLY A 137 0.36 -3.71 -3.57
N VAL A 138 -0.44 -2.72 -3.18
CA VAL A 138 -1.11 -1.80 -4.12
C VAL A 138 -0.11 -0.94 -4.90
N SER A 139 0.97 -0.49 -4.26
CA SER A 139 1.90 0.51 -4.81
C SER A 139 3.36 0.03 -4.88
N GLY A 140 3.60 -1.26 -4.71
CA GLY A 140 4.92 -1.89 -4.77
C GLY A 140 5.06 -3.08 -3.84
N PHE A 141 6.22 -3.74 -3.91
CA PHE A 141 6.56 -4.87 -3.06
C PHE A 141 7.03 -4.42 -1.68
N HIS A 142 6.66 -5.22 -0.67
CA HIS A 142 7.16 -5.11 0.71
C HIS A 142 7.82 -6.42 1.13
N LEU A 143 8.94 -6.32 1.81
CA LEU A 143 9.53 -7.44 2.56
C LEU A 143 8.78 -7.58 3.88
N MET A 144 8.28 -8.78 4.14
CA MET A 144 7.46 -9.10 5.31
C MET A 144 8.04 -10.25 6.10
N VAL A 145 8.03 -10.11 7.42
CA VAL A 145 8.30 -11.16 8.43
C VAL A 145 7.45 -10.89 9.66
N ARG A 146 7.22 -11.89 10.51
CA ARG A 146 6.57 -11.65 11.81
C ARG A 146 7.38 -10.65 12.62
N ALA A 147 6.69 -9.64 13.14
CA ALA A 147 7.33 -8.57 13.91
C ALA A 147 7.67 -8.98 15.36
N ASP A 148 7.05 -10.04 15.85
CA ASP A 148 7.31 -10.66 17.17
C ASP A 148 8.44 -11.70 17.15
N ASP A 149 8.85 -12.17 15.98
CA ASP A 149 9.96 -13.12 15.80
C ASP A 149 11.29 -12.38 15.68
N THR A 150 12.03 -12.32 16.79
CA THR A 150 13.33 -11.63 16.83
C THR A 150 14.34 -12.24 15.85
N ALA A 151 14.34 -13.55 15.66
CA ALA A 151 15.27 -14.21 14.74
C ALA A 151 14.96 -13.87 13.28
N ALA A 152 13.67 -13.88 12.92
CA ALA A 152 13.23 -13.51 11.57
C ALA A 152 13.51 -12.04 11.24
N VAL A 153 13.24 -11.12 12.17
CA VAL A 153 13.54 -9.68 11.98
C VAL A 153 15.05 -9.43 11.88
N ALA A 154 15.86 -10.06 12.74
CA ALA A 154 17.32 -9.95 12.67
C ALA A 154 17.87 -10.51 11.35
N GLU A 155 17.32 -11.62 10.86
CA GLU A 155 17.70 -12.21 9.59
C GLU A 155 17.33 -11.32 8.40
N LEU A 156 16.13 -10.69 8.42
CA LEU A 156 15.75 -9.67 7.44
C LEU A 156 16.78 -8.53 7.41
N ARG A 157 17.16 -7.98 8.58
CA ARG A 157 18.17 -6.91 8.68
C ARG A 157 19.50 -7.33 8.09
N ARG A 158 19.95 -8.53 8.48
CA ARG A 158 21.24 -9.07 8.04
C ARG A 158 21.29 -9.25 6.53
N ARG A 159 20.26 -9.85 5.93
CA ARG A 159 20.20 -10.08 4.47
C ARG A 159 20.03 -8.77 3.70
N ALA A 160 19.20 -7.86 4.20
CA ALA A 160 18.93 -6.60 3.53
C ALA A 160 20.05 -5.56 3.71
N GLY A 161 20.97 -5.74 4.65
CA GLY A 161 22.05 -4.77 4.90
C GLY A 161 21.57 -3.38 5.31
N CYS A 162 20.39 -3.29 5.96
CA CYS A 162 19.71 -2.01 6.21
C CYS A 162 20.13 -1.31 7.50
N GLY A 163 21.11 -1.86 8.25
CA GLY A 163 21.59 -1.28 9.51
C GLY A 163 20.46 -1.14 10.55
N ASP A 164 20.43 -0.02 11.26
CA ASP A 164 19.47 0.24 12.35
C ASP A 164 18.19 0.95 11.90
N ARG A 165 17.89 0.99 10.60
CA ARG A 165 16.67 1.63 10.08
C ARG A 165 15.42 0.99 10.70
N PRO A 166 14.49 1.77 11.27
CA PRO A 166 13.26 1.22 11.83
C PRO A 166 12.36 0.68 10.71
N PHE A 167 11.71 -0.44 10.98
CA PHE A 167 10.73 -1.04 10.09
C PHE A 167 9.31 -0.63 10.48
N PRO A 168 8.43 -0.32 9.52
CA PRO A 168 7.00 -0.22 9.79
C PRO A 168 6.42 -1.58 10.15
N VAL A 169 5.43 -1.57 11.04
CA VAL A 169 4.69 -2.75 11.48
C VAL A 169 3.25 -2.67 10.99
N LEU A 170 2.83 -3.68 10.26
CA LEU A 170 1.49 -3.86 9.74
C LEU A 170 0.68 -4.72 10.72
N PHE A 171 -0.42 -4.17 11.20
CA PHE A 171 -1.38 -4.83 12.08
C PHE A 171 -2.64 -5.19 11.30
N ARG A 172 -3.28 -6.30 11.68
CA ARG A 172 -4.52 -6.74 11.08
C ARG A 172 -5.64 -5.71 11.20
N ASP A 173 -5.82 -5.17 12.42
CA ASP A 173 -6.88 -4.24 12.77
C ASP A 173 -6.52 -3.40 14.02
N GLN A 174 -7.43 -2.50 14.43
CA GLN A 174 -7.25 -1.69 15.63
C GLN A 174 -7.22 -2.51 16.94
N LEU A 175 -7.85 -3.67 16.99
CA LEU A 175 -7.81 -4.52 18.18
C LEU A 175 -6.42 -5.14 18.32
N ALA A 176 -5.84 -5.62 17.23
CA ALA A 176 -4.50 -6.18 17.22
C ALA A 176 -3.45 -5.15 17.67
N ILE A 177 -3.50 -3.91 17.16
CA ILE A 177 -2.55 -2.88 17.58
C ILE A 177 -2.74 -2.49 19.06
N ARG A 178 -3.98 -2.39 19.55
CA ARG A 178 -4.26 -2.10 20.97
C ARG A 178 -3.80 -3.24 21.89
N SER A 179 -3.94 -4.49 21.47
CA SER A 179 -3.49 -5.64 22.26
C SER A 179 -1.96 -5.68 22.41
N VAL A 180 -1.23 -5.25 21.40
CA VAL A 180 0.23 -5.23 21.36
C VAL A 180 0.82 -4.01 22.07
N LEU A 181 0.28 -2.82 21.80
CA LEU A 181 0.81 -1.58 22.38
C LEU A 181 0.26 -1.27 23.80
N GLY A 182 -0.83 -1.91 24.16
CA GLY A 182 -1.52 -1.66 25.42
C GLY A 182 -2.56 -0.54 25.37
N PRO A 183 -3.43 -0.47 26.38
CA PRO A 183 -4.49 0.53 26.44
C PRO A 183 -3.91 1.93 26.67
N GLY A 184 -4.47 2.92 25.96
CA GLY A 184 -4.12 4.34 26.15
C GLY A 184 -2.79 4.78 25.52
N VAL A 185 -2.10 3.90 24.78
CA VAL A 185 -0.88 4.27 24.04
C VAL A 185 -1.23 5.09 22.80
N LEU A 186 -2.29 4.72 22.10
CA LEU A 186 -2.76 5.43 20.92
C LEU A 186 -3.84 6.45 21.31
N SER A 187 -3.67 7.69 20.88
CA SER A 187 -4.70 8.72 20.95
C SER A 187 -5.82 8.43 19.95
N SER A 188 -6.98 9.08 20.13
CA SER A 188 -8.09 8.99 19.18
C SER A 188 -7.69 9.45 17.79
N SER A 189 -6.93 10.55 17.68
CA SER A 189 -6.46 11.08 16.38
C SER A 189 -5.47 10.15 15.68
N GLU A 190 -4.60 9.43 16.42
CA GLU A 190 -3.73 8.41 15.82
C GLU A 190 -4.53 7.22 15.29
N LEU A 191 -5.57 6.80 16.02
CA LEU A 191 -6.45 5.70 15.58
C LEU A 191 -7.29 6.09 14.36
N GLU A 192 -7.78 7.33 14.33
CA GLU A 192 -8.49 7.88 13.17
C GLU A 192 -7.59 7.94 11.95
N GLU A 193 -6.36 8.41 12.11
CA GLU A 193 -5.39 8.48 11.02
C GLU A 193 -4.99 7.10 10.51
N LEU A 194 -4.72 6.13 11.40
CA LEU A 194 -4.45 4.73 11.05
C LEU A 194 -5.57 4.10 10.21
N SER A 195 -6.81 4.49 10.47
CA SER A 195 -8.01 3.96 9.80
C SER A 195 -8.52 4.86 8.67
N SER A 196 -7.80 5.93 8.37
CA SER A 196 -8.17 6.84 7.29
C SER A 196 -8.07 6.12 5.93
N PRO A 197 -8.76 6.62 4.88
CA PRO A 197 -8.60 6.07 3.54
C PRO A 197 -7.17 6.09 3.02
N ALA A 198 -6.33 7.00 3.49
CA ALA A 198 -4.91 7.07 3.14
C ALA A 198 -4.10 5.93 3.75
N ALA A 199 -4.53 5.39 4.89
CA ALA A 199 -3.87 4.33 5.65
C ALA A 199 -2.34 4.47 5.70
N PRO A 200 -1.83 5.58 6.23
CA PRO A 200 -0.40 5.85 6.28
C PRO A 200 0.30 5.03 7.37
N VAL A 201 1.62 5.05 7.35
CA VAL A 201 2.43 4.70 8.53
C VAL A 201 2.32 5.85 9.53
N VAL A 202 1.75 5.61 10.70
CA VAL A 202 1.67 6.56 11.81
C VAL A 202 2.82 6.30 12.76
N LEU A 203 3.65 7.32 13.02
CA LEU A 203 4.71 7.23 14.01
C LEU A 203 4.13 7.42 15.40
N VAL A 204 4.11 6.33 16.15
CA VAL A 204 3.61 6.28 17.54
C VAL A 204 4.78 6.23 18.50
N ARG A 205 4.72 6.99 19.59
CA ARG A 205 5.71 6.95 20.66
C ARG A 205 5.17 6.21 21.88
N PRO A 206 5.48 4.91 22.04
CA PRO A 206 5.08 4.20 23.24
C PRO A 206 5.75 4.80 24.49
N PRO A 207 5.04 4.97 25.59
CA PRO A 207 5.61 5.46 26.83
C PRO A 207 6.53 4.40 27.48
N GLY A 208 7.84 4.51 27.25
CA GLY A 208 8.88 3.64 27.82
C GLY A 208 9.14 2.34 27.06
N ALA A 209 10.25 1.70 27.39
CA ALA A 209 10.72 0.47 26.73
C ALA A 209 9.81 -0.78 26.96
N GLN A 210 8.95 -0.72 27.96
CA GLN A 210 8.11 -1.86 28.40
C GLN A 210 6.85 -2.08 27.55
N LEU A 211 6.49 -1.13 26.68
CA LEU A 211 5.23 -1.17 25.93
C LEU A 211 5.34 -1.78 24.52
N ARG A 212 6.46 -2.37 24.19
CA ARG A 212 6.63 -3.17 22.97
C ARG A 212 6.41 -4.66 23.24
N CYS A 213 5.47 -5.00 24.14
CA CYS A 213 5.09 -6.39 24.38
C CYS A 213 4.56 -7.01 23.09
N GLY A 214 5.24 -8.05 22.58
CA GLY A 214 4.85 -8.72 21.35
C GLY A 214 5.44 -8.15 20.06
N ILE A 215 6.41 -7.21 20.16
CA ILE A 215 7.21 -6.75 18.99
C ILE A 215 8.69 -6.87 19.35
N SER A 216 9.46 -7.46 18.45
CA SER A 216 10.91 -7.59 18.60
C SER A 216 11.59 -6.21 18.68
N ALA A 217 12.59 -6.08 19.55
CA ALA A 217 13.42 -4.87 19.62
C ALA A 217 14.16 -4.59 18.30
N GLU A 218 14.39 -5.65 17.52
CA GLU A 218 15.00 -5.55 16.19
C GLU A 218 14.13 -4.82 15.16
N VAL A 219 12.83 -4.60 15.42
CA VAL A 219 11.96 -3.85 14.51
C VAL A 219 12.37 -2.38 14.44
N ALA A 220 12.73 -1.78 15.55
CA ALA A 220 13.10 -0.36 15.60
C ALA A 220 14.23 -0.15 16.65
N PRO A 221 15.43 -0.66 16.40
CA PRO A 221 16.54 -0.50 17.32
C PRO A 221 16.86 0.99 17.47
N TYR A 222 17.03 1.41 18.70
CA TYR A 222 17.35 2.80 19.08
C TYR A 222 16.33 3.88 18.68
N ALA A 223 15.29 3.54 17.91
CA ALA A 223 14.26 4.50 17.54
C ALA A 223 13.25 4.68 18.68
N PRO A 224 12.92 5.94 19.07
CA PRO A 224 11.93 6.20 20.10
C PRO A 224 10.49 5.92 19.62
N ASP A 225 10.28 5.99 18.32
CA ASP A 225 8.97 5.83 17.68
C ASP A 225 8.86 4.47 17.00
N LEU A 226 7.66 3.93 16.97
CA LEU A 226 7.28 2.77 16.19
C LEU A 226 6.39 3.22 15.01
N GLY A 227 6.75 2.86 13.79
CA GLY A 227 5.89 3.05 12.63
C GLY A 227 4.78 1.99 12.63
N CYS A 228 3.54 2.41 12.79
CA CYS A 228 2.38 1.52 12.82
C CYS A 228 1.51 1.76 11.58
N MET A 229 0.97 0.70 10.99
CA MET A 229 0.02 0.76 9.89
C MET A 229 -1.01 -0.37 10.00
N LEU A 230 -2.19 -0.18 9.43
CA LEU A 230 -3.24 -1.20 9.37
C LEU A 230 -3.29 -1.84 7.98
N ALA A 231 -3.71 -3.11 7.94
CA ALA A 231 -3.99 -3.81 6.68
C ALA A 231 -5.02 -3.01 5.87
N SER A 232 -4.59 -2.42 4.77
CA SER A 232 -5.36 -1.47 3.97
C SER A 232 -5.80 -2.01 2.61
N SER A 233 -5.23 -3.11 2.15
CA SER A 233 -5.67 -3.79 0.93
C SER A 233 -6.38 -5.10 1.26
N PRO A 234 -7.30 -5.58 0.39
CA PRO A 234 -7.92 -6.88 0.58
C PRO A 234 -6.91 -8.02 0.72
N LEU A 235 -5.83 -7.99 -0.08
CA LEU A 235 -4.75 -8.98 0.03
C LEU A 235 -4.08 -8.96 1.41
N HIS A 236 -3.76 -7.79 1.96
CA HIS A 236 -3.20 -7.67 3.31
C HIS A 236 -4.18 -8.14 4.39
N LYS A 237 -5.48 -7.83 4.24
CA LYS A 237 -6.54 -8.31 5.14
C LYS A 237 -6.60 -9.84 5.16
N LEU A 238 -6.61 -10.46 3.98
CA LEU A 238 -6.61 -11.92 3.84
C LEU A 238 -5.32 -12.55 4.38
N LEU A 239 -4.16 -11.94 4.09
CA LEU A 239 -2.87 -12.44 4.55
C LEU A 239 -2.82 -12.47 6.08
N LEU A 240 -3.24 -11.38 6.75
CA LEU A 240 -3.21 -11.24 8.20
C LEU A 240 -4.42 -11.86 8.91
N ALA A 241 -5.40 -12.38 8.19
CA ALA A 241 -6.54 -13.06 8.82
C ALA A 241 -6.12 -14.36 9.52
N GLU A 242 -5.10 -15.03 8.99
CA GLU A 242 -4.63 -16.34 9.49
C GLU A 242 -3.24 -16.25 10.17
N VAL A 243 -2.54 -15.13 10.02
CA VAL A 243 -1.27 -14.88 10.71
C VAL A 243 -1.56 -14.21 12.05
N ASP A 244 -1.36 -14.96 13.14
CA ASP A 244 -1.67 -14.49 14.51
C ASP A 244 -0.54 -13.64 15.10
N ALA A 245 -0.04 -12.70 14.30
CA ALA A 245 1.01 -11.76 14.72
C ALA A 245 1.01 -10.50 13.84
N PRO A 246 1.47 -9.35 14.36
CA PRO A 246 1.82 -8.24 13.51
C PRO A 246 3.03 -8.61 12.64
N VAL A 247 3.14 -8.00 11.47
CA VAL A 247 4.26 -8.25 10.55
C VAL A 247 5.01 -6.97 10.24
N VAL A 248 6.32 -7.06 10.09
CA VAL A 248 7.09 -6.01 9.42
C VAL A 248 6.58 -5.89 7.99
N ALA A 249 6.40 -4.67 7.49
CA ALA A 249 6.08 -4.41 6.08
C ALA A 249 6.98 -3.29 5.57
N TRP A 250 8.14 -3.67 5.02
CA TRP A 250 9.15 -2.71 4.60
C TRP A 250 9.36 -2.73 3.08
N ALA A 251 9.23 -1.57 2.44
CA ALA A 251 9.34 -1.43 0.98
C ALA A 251 10.77 -1.68 0.41
N GLY A 252 11.76 -1.92 1.27
CA GLY A 252 13.08 -2.38 0.87
C GLY A 252 13.98 -1.37 0.14
N ALA A 253 13.55 -0.16 -0.08
CA ALA A 253 14.33 0.88 -0.74
C ALA A 253 15.45 1.40 0.18
N LEU A 254 16.68 0.92 -0.03
CA LEU A 254 17.86 1.31 0.77
C LEU A 254 18.33 2.73 0.45
N ASP A 255 18.23 3.13 -0.79
CA ASP A 255 18.71 4.40 -1.36
C ASP A 255 17.61 5.46 -1.49
N GLY A 256 16.41 5.20 -0.93
CA GLY A 256 15.27 6.11 -1.00
C GLY A 256 14.54 6.13 -2.34
N GLY A 257 14.85 5.19 -3.23
CA GLY A 257 14.14 4.98 -4.49
C GLY A 257 12.68 4.51 -4.30
N PRO A 258 11.92 4.36 -5.40
CA PRO A 258 10.59 3.77 -5.35
C PRO A 258 10.66 2.29 -4.96
N PRO A 259 9.58 1.72 -4.41
CA PRO A 259 9.47 0.29 -4.21
C PRO A 259 9.43 -0.45 -5.56
N ALA A 260 9.83 -1.72 -5.57
CA ALA A 260 9.73 -2.56 -6.76
C ALA A 260 8.28 -2.65 -7.25
N ALA A 261 8.03 -2.38 -8.52
CA ALA A 261 6.69 -2.36 -9.12
C ALA A 261 6.26 -3.72 -9.68
N ASP A 262 7.21 -4.51 -10.14
CA ASP A 262 6.98 -5.82 -10.75
C ASP A 262 7.88 -6.90 -10.16
N LEU A 263 7.57 -8.15 -10.53
CA LEU A 263 8.29 -9.32 -10.03
C LEU A 263 9.78 -9.35 -10.42
N ASP A 264 10.12 -8.92 -11.63
CA ASP A 264 11.51 -8.96 -12.11
C ASP A 264 12.36 -7.93 -11.36
N GLU A 265 11.79 -6.74 -11.10
CA GLU A 265 12.41 -5.74 -10.27
C GLU A 265 12.54 -6.22 -8.82
N ALA A 266 11.47 -6.79 -8.24
CA ALA A 266 11.50 -7.34 -6.89
C ALA A 266 12.54 -8.46 -6.75
N ARG A 267 12.69 -9.33 -7.73
CA ARG A 267 13.71 -10.39 -7.73
C ARG A 267 15.13 -9.84 -7.85
N ARG A 268 15.32 -8.78 -8.63
CA ARG A 268 16.63 -8.10 -8.71
C ARG A 268 17.00 -7.44 -7.37
N MET A 269 16.04 -6.81 -6.71
CA MET A 269 16.25 -6.10 -5.44
C MET A 269 16.33 -7.05 -4.24
N PHE A 270 15.50 -8.08 -4.20
CA PHE A 270 15.25 -8.90 -3.01
C PHE A 270 15.58 -10.38 -3.18
N GLY A 271 16.14 -10.81 -4.31
CA GLY A 271 16.41 -12.21 -4.60
C GLY A 271 17.30 -12.92 -3.56
N GLU A 272 18.25 -12.20 -2.97
CA GLU A 272 19.11 -12.70 -1.90
C GLU A 272 18.48 -12.52 -0.50
N VAL A 273 17.42 -11.69 -0.39
CA VAL A 273 16.75 -11.35 0.87
C VAL A 273 15.52 -12.20 1.11
N ALA A 274 14.59 -12.21 0.15
CA ALA A 274 13.32 -12.91 0.27
C ALA A 274 13.46 -14.42 0.07
N ASP A 275 12.67 -15.21 0.80
CA ASP A 275 12.58 -16.66 0.63
C ASP A 275 11.53 -17.06 -0.42
N LEU A 276 10.56 -16.19 -0.67
CA LEU A 276 9.50 -16.34 -1.67
C LEU A 276 8.92 -14.98 -2.04
N PHE A 277 8.21 -14.95 -3.17
CA PHE A 277 7.51 -13.78 -3.67
C PHE A 277 6.03 -14.10 -3.81
N LEU A 278 5.17 -13.34 -3.13
CA LEU A 278 3.73 -13.32 -3.39
C LEU A 278 3.47 -12.20 -4.38
N ASP A 279 3.28 -12.57 -5.64
CA ASP A 279 3.05 -11.69 -6.77
C ASP A 279 1.58 -11.71 -7.20
N HIS A 280 1.17 -10.71 -7.97
CA HIS A 280 -0.13 -10.64 -8.61
C HIS A 280 -0.06 -9.99 -9.98
N GLU A 281 -1.06 -10.25 -10.81
CA GLU A 281 -1.10 -9.85 -12.22
C GLU A 281 -1.43 -8.36 -12.43
N VAL A 282 -1.87 -7.63 -11.40
CA VAL A 282 -2.15 -6.20 -11.54
C VAL A 282 -0.84 -5.43 -11.78
N SER A 283 -0.83 -4.65 -12.86
CA SER A 283 0.31 -3.77 -13.17
C SER A 283 0.32 -2.56 -12.23
N ILE A 284 1.48 -2.29 -11.63
CA ILE A 284 1.72 -1.06 -10.88
C ILE A 284 2.43 -0.08 -11.82
N VAL A 285 1.75 1.00 -12.17
CA VAL A 285 2.27 2.04 -13.09
C VAL A 285 3.06 3.08 -12.32
N HIS A 286 2.56 3.45 -11.13
CA HIS A 286 3.18 4.45 -10.25
C HIS A 286 3.54 3.81 -8.91
N ALA A 287 4.70 3.18 -8.87
CA ALA A 287 5.23 2.65 -7.62
C ALA A 287 5.50 3.80 -6.64
N THR A 288 4.86 3.73 -5.49
CA THR A 288 4.87 4.82 -4.51
C THR A 288 5.13 4.26 -3.11
N PRO A 289 6.10 4.79 -2.37
CA PRO A 289 6.34 4.34 -0.99
C PRO A 289 5.17 4.73 -0.09
N ASP A 290 5.04 4.07 1.05
CA ASP A 290 4.03 4.42 2.03
C ASP A 290 4.20 5.85 2.54
N SER A 291 3.08 6.52 2.76
CA SER A 291 3.06 7.80 3.48
C SER A 291 3.46 7.60 4.93
N VAL A 292 4.19 8.57 5.48
CA VAL A 292 4.57 8.58 6.90
C VAL A 292 4.06 9.85 7.53
N VAL A 293 3.32 9.70 8.61
CA VAL A 293 2.75 10.83 9.35
C VAL A 293 3.01 10.71 10.85
N ARG A 294 2.86 11.83 11.54
CA ARG A 294 2.83 11.91 12.99
C ARG A 294 1.65 12.77 13.41
N ILE A 295 1.03 12.42 14.52
CA ILE A 295 0.04 13.30 15.18
C ILE A 295 0.77 14.14 16.23
N VAL A 296 0.63 15.46 16.12
CA VAL A 296 1.19 16.44 17.05
C VAL A 296 0.06 17.35 17.49
N GLU A 297 -0.23 17.37 18.79
CA GLU A 297 -1.32 18.17 19.36
C GLU A 297 -2.68 17.93 18.70
N GLY A 298 -2.94 16.68 18.28
CA GLY A 298 -4.17 16.27 17.58
C GLY A 298 -4.17 16.50 16.07
N GLU A 299 -3.16 17.19 15.53
CA GLU A 299 -3.06 17.53 14.10
C GLU A 299 -2.09 16.59 13.37
N ARG A 300 -2.43 16.28 12.10
CA ARG A 300 -1.59 15.46 11.24
C ARG A 300 -0.42 16.26 10.66
N VAL A 301 0.80 15.81 10.95
CA VAL A 301 2.04 16.28 10.33
C VAL A 301 2.51 15.22 9.32
N VAL A 302 2.57 15.57 8.05
CA VAL A 302 3.06 14.68 6.98
C VAL A 302 4.58 14.78 6.93
N LEU A 303 5.28 13.69 7.25
CA LEU A 303 6.74 13.58 7.18
C LEU A 303 7.19 13.09 5.79
N LYS A 304 6.38 12.24 5.15
CA LYS A 304 6.58 11.74 3.80
C LYS A 304 5.22 11.56 3.14
N ALA A 305 4.99 12.23 2.02
CA ALA A 305 3.82 11.98 1.19
C ALA A 305 4.12 10.84 0.21
N GLY A 306 3.22 9.87 0.15
CA GLY A 306 3.32 8.69 -0.71
C GLY A 306 1.94 8.08 -0.91
N LYS A 307 1.82 6.75 -0.93
CA LYS A 307 0.54 6.04 -1.09
C LYS A 307 -0.55 6.62 -0.20
N GLY A 308 -1.71 6.88 -0.75
CA GLY A 308 -2.88 7.41 -0.05
C GLY A 308 -2.86 8.93 0.19
N LEU A 309 -1.69 9.60 0.16
CA LEU A 309 -1.55 11.04 0.26
C LEU A 309 -1.02 11.70 -1.01
N ALA A 310 -0.55 10.93 -1.96
CA ALA A 310 -0.15 11.34 -3.30
C ALA A 310 -1.01 10.62 -4.36
N PRO A 311 -1.30 11.28 -5.51
CA PRO A 311 -0.92 12.65 -5.88
C PRO A 311 -1.71 13.71 -5.11
N ARG A 312 -1.13 14.89 -4.95
CA ARG A 312 -1.83 16.06 -4.43
C ARG A 312 -1.93 17.10 -5.52
N TRP A 313 -3.13 17.51 -5.81
CA TRP A 313 -3.38 18.64 -6.68
C TRP A 313 -3.18 19.93 -5.90
N ILE A 314 -2.44 20.84 -6.49
CA ILE A 314 -2.21 22.17 -5.94
C ILE A 314 -2.96 23.13 -6.86
N ASP A 315 -3.89 23.89 -6.31
CA ASP A 315 -4.53 24.98 -7.05
C ASP A 315 -3.50 26.08 -7.28
N ALA A 316 -3.01 26.19 -8.51
CA ALA A 316 -2.01 27.17 -8.88
C ALA A 316 -2.56 28.60 -8.77
N GLU A 317 -3.86 28.82 -9.01
CA GLU A 317 -4.49 30.14 -8.87
C GLU A 317 -4.53 30.58 -7.40
N ALA A 318 -4.81 29.65 -6.48
CA ALA A 318 -4.78 29.91 -5.05
C ALA A 318 -3.38 30.25 -4.52
N LEU A 319 -2.32 29.73 -5.17
CA LEU A 319 -0.93 30.03 -4.83
C LEU A 319 -0.41 31.31 -5.48
N LEU A 320 -0.87 31.62 -6.68
CA LEU A 320 -0.36 32.74 -7.49
C LEU A 320 -1.08 34.06 -7.23
N GLY A 321 -2.24 34.02 -6.55
CA GLY A 321 -3.12 35.17 -6.47
C GLY A 321 -3.78 35.48 -7.81
N SER A 322 -4.59 36.53 -7.86
CA SER A 322 -5.40 36.92 -9.03
C SER A 322 -4.65 37.63 -10.16
N ASP A 323 -3.31 37.68 -10.14
CA ASP A 323 -2.51 38.31 -11.18
C ASP A 323 -1.47 37.35 -11.78
N PRO A 324 -1.83 36.58 -12.83
CA PRO A 324 -0.94 35.62 -13.45
C PRO A 324 0.13 36.18 -14.37
N GLU A 325 0.06 37.49 -14.73
CA GLU A 325 0.98 38.06 -15.72
C GLU A 325 2.37 38.46 -15.18
N GLY A 326 2.61 38.38 -13.87
CA GLY A 326 3.87 38.78 -13.25
C GLY A 326 4.55 37.77 -12.32
N ALA A 327 3.93 36.65 -12.02
CA ALA A 327 4.47 35.69 -11.04
C ALA A 327 5.22 34.54 -11.72
N ALA A 328 6.55 34.54 -11.60
CA ALA A 328 7.34 33.35 -11.87
C ALA A 328 7.20 32.40 -10.68
N VAL A 329 6.63 31.21 -10.89
CA VAL A 329 6.60 30.17 -9.90
C VAL A 329 7.79 29.25 -10.12
N ASP A 330 8.75 29.31 -9.23
CA ASP A 330 9.80 28.30 -9.15
C ASP A 330 9.24 27.04 -8.46
N LEU A 331 8.82 26.07 -9.26
CA LEU A 331 8.44 24.75 -8.76
C LEU A 331 9.72 23.98 -8.43
N ALA A 332 10.16 24.03 -7.18
CA ALA A 332 11.25 23.20 -6.68
C ALA A 332 10.73 21.75 -6.49
N LEU A 333 10.90 20.94 -7.52
CA LEU A 333 10.74 19.49 -7.40
C LEU A 333 11.97 18.96 -6.65
N GLY A 334 11.86 18.88 -5.32
CA GLY A 334 12.87 18.26 -4.49
C GLY A 334 12.98 16.77 -4.82
N SER A 335 14.08 16.39 -5.49
CA SER A 335 14.48 14.98 -5.48
C SER A 335 14.82 14.60 -4.04
N PRO A 336 14.31 13.48 -3.48
CA PRO A 336 14.79 12.98 -2.22
C PRO A 336 16.21 12.47 -2.41
N ARG A 337 17.18 13.37 -2.36
CA ARG A 337 18.56 12.94 -2.16
C ARG A 337 18.69 12.54 -0.69
N SER A 338 18.96 11.27 -0.46
CA SER A 338 19.48 10.76 0.79
C SER A 338 20.60 11.68 1.25
N GLY A 339 20.34 12.42 2.35
CA GLY A 339 21.41 13.04 3.09
C GLY A 339 22.32 11.95 3.63
N SER A 340 23.59 12.09 3.34
CA SER A 340 24.71 11.37 3.95
C SER A 340 24.70 11.51 5.46
#